data_df265f7b60de477426c273908907295e
#
_entry.id   df265f7b60de477426c273908907295e
#
_cell.length_a   1.000
_cell.length_b   1.000
_cell.length_c   1.000
_cell.angle_alpha   90.00
_cell.angle_beta   90.00
_cell.angle_gamma   90.00
#
_symmetry.space_group_name_H-M   'P 1'
#
loop_
_entity.id
_entity.type
_entity.pdbx_description
1 polymer ?
#
loop_
_entity_poly.entity_id
_entity_poly.type
_entity_poly.pdbx_seq_one_letter_code
_entity_poly.pdbx_strand_id
1 'polypeptide(L)'
;MTRQMARRGLFGWLLLGVMLALTGCRGTTWSKKEEVRIGQQVAAEIEKAYTLDPNPTVQQRVQQIGQRLVAAAGDKDFQYSFKVLEGKEINAFALPGGPIYVFRGLIDKTADDDDMLAGVLAHEMAHINRRHANKQYTQGLWRGMVIALATRGSVRDIAELTHALLQLRYSRQHEYEADRLAVEYTFKAGYDPHGILRFLEMLQREEKVGNRWIETNLRTHPFSDRRAAEVSKHIERITGQPAREARP
;
A
#
# COMPACT_ATOMS: atom_id res chain seq x y z
N MET A 1 -25.48 -63.32 -24.94
CA MET A 1 -24.65 -62.16 -25.36
C MET A 1 -25.52 -60.93 -25.38
N THR A 2 -25.54 -60.12 -24.38
CA THR A 2 -26.10 -58.73 -24.37
C THR A 2 -26.32 -58.24 -22.93
N ARG A 3 -25.23 -57.92 -22.20
CA ARG A 3 -25.30 -57.16 -20.91
C ARG A 3 -24.01 -56.44 -20.53
N GLN A 4 -23.08 -56.24 -21.47
CA GLN A 4 -21.78 -55.68 -21.14
C GLN A 4 -21.45 -54.34 -21.79
N MET A 5 -22.36 -53.71 -22.53
CA MET A 5 -22.12 -52.45 -23.24
C MET A 5 -22.66 -51.17 -22.57
N ALA A 6 -23.44 -51.30 -21.45
CA ALA A 6 -24.06 -50.12 -20.81
C ALA A 6 -23.24 -49.45 -19.67
N ARG A 7 -22.06 -49.99 -19.32
CA ARG A 7 -21.28 -49.45 -18.17
C ARG A 7 -20.09 -48.52 -18.55
N ARG A 8 -19.79 -48.35 -19.84
CA ARG A 8 -18.69 -47.51 -20.28
C ARG A 8 -19.04 -46.06 -20.56
N GLY A 9 -20.30 -45.68 -20.66
CA GLY A 9 -20.75 -44.32 -20.96
C GLY A 9 -20.87 -43.40 -19.75
N LEU A 10 -21.16 -43.91 -18.54
CA LEU A 10 -21.38 -43.06 -17.35
C LEU A 10 -20.10 -42.59 -16.67
N PHE A 11 -19.00 -43.31 -16.80
CA PHE A 11 -17.70 -42.89 -16.17
C PHE A 11 -17.02 -41.78 -16.93
N GLY A 12 -17.23 -41.62 -18.23
CA GLY A 12 -16.64 -40.56 -19.05
C GLY A 12 -17.18 -39.16 -18.74
N TRP A 13 -18.47 -39.09 -18.43
CA TRP A 13 -19.13 -37.80 -18.15
C TRP A 13 -18.87 -37.29 -16.73
N LEU A 14 -18.59 -38.17 -15.75
CA LEU A 14 -18.21 -37.77 -14.38
C LEU A 14 -16.80 -37.19 -14.31
N LEU A 15 -15.86 -37.69 -15.12
CA LEU A 15 -14.49 -37.15 -15.17
C LEU A 15 -14.45 -35.81 -15.91
N LEU A 16 -15.29 -35.58 -16.93
CA LEU A 16 -15.36 -34.30 -17.63
C LEU A 16 -15.98 -33.20 -16.75
N GLY A 17 -16.98 -33.55 -15.93
CA GLY A 17 -17.59 -32.61 -14.97
C GLY A 17 -16.66 -32.19 -13.83
N VAL A 18 -15.79 -33.09 -13.38
CA VAL A 18 -14.77 -32.79 -12.35
C VAL A 18 -13.62 -31.94 -12.91
N MET A 19 -13.24 -32.13 -14.19
CA MET A 19 -12.20 -31.32 -14.83
C MET A 19 -12.66 -29.90 -15.13
N LEU A 20 -13.94 -29.66 -15.42
CA LEU A 20 -14.51 -28.30 -15.60
C LEU A 20 -14.66 -27.55 -14.28
N ALA A 21 -14.80 -28.26 -13.15
CA ALA A 21 -14.84 -27.63 -11.82
C ALA A 21 -13.45 -27.16 -11.31
N LEU A 22 -12.36 -27.69 -11.86
CA LEU A 22 -10.98 -27.34 -11.47
C LEU A 22 -10.41 -26.15 -12.26
N THR A 23 -11.03 -25.73 -13.38
CA THR A 23 -10.57 -24.57 -14.15
C THR A 23 -11.16 -23.24 -13.69
N GLY A 24 -12.01 -23.22 -12.67
CA GLY A 24 -12.72 -22.03 -12.16
C GLY A 24 -12.08 -21.30 -10.99
N CYS A 25 -10.96 -21.76 -10.43
CA CYS A 25 -10.27 -21.06 -9.35
C CYS A 25 -9.23 -20.04 -9.88
N ARG A 26 -9.66 -19.11 -10.72
CA ARG A 26 -8.96 -17.81 -10.80
C ARG A 26 -9.12 -17.16 -9.43
N GLY A 27 -8.00 -16.92 -8.74
CA GLY A 27 -7.98 -16.34 -7.42
C GLY A 27 -8.88 -15.11 -7.36
N THR A 28 -9.95 -15.20 -6.56
CA THR A 28 -10.87 -14.09 -6.37
C THR A 28 -10.14 -12.94 -5.71
N THR A 29 -9.92 -11.86 -6.46
CA THR A 29 -9.46 -10.59 -5.92
C THR A 29 -10.61 -9.95 -5.15
N TRP A 30 -10.31 -9.21 -4.08
CA TRP A 30 -11.33 -8.41 -3.41
C TRP A 30 -11.92 -7.37 -4.38
N SER A 31 -13.21 -7.15 -4.27
CA SER A 31 -13.81 -5.95 -4.86
C SER A 31 -13.33 -4.70 -4.11
N LYS A 32 -13.42 -3.51 -4.71
CA LYS A 32 -13.10 -2.26 -4.02
C LYS A 32 -13.91 -2.07 -2.75
N LYS A 33 -15.20 -2.46 -2.77
CA LYS A 33 -16.08 -2.41 -1.59
C LYS A 33 -15.59 -3.32 -0.45
N GLU A 34 -15.08 -4.50 -0.77
CA GLU A 34 -14.47 -5.40 0.22
C GLU A 34 -13.15 -4.84 0.75
N GLU A 35 -12.33 -4.21 -0.09
CA GLU A 35 -11.11 -3.54 0.37
C GLU A 35 -11.41 -2.43 1.37
N VAL A 36 -12.41 -1.58 1.09
CA VAL A 36 -12.86 -0.54 2.02
C VAL A 36 -13.30 -1.15 3.35
N ARG A 37 -14.13 -2.20 3.32
CA ARG A 37 -14.59 -2.88 4.55
C ARG A 37 -13.44 -3.48 5.35
N ILE A 38 -12.52 -4.17 4.68
CA ILE A 38 -11.35 -4.78 5.32
C ILE A 38 -10.45 -3.69 5.90
N GLY A 39 -10.16 -2.66 5.14
CA GLY A 39 -9.32 -1.55 5.61
C GLY A 39 -9.88 -0.85 6.83
N GLN A 40 -11.18 -0.63 6.90
CA GLN A 40 -11.83 -0.05 8.08
C GLN A 40 -11.76 -0.97 9.31
N GLN A 41 -11.94 -2.29 9.14
CA GLN A 41 -11.79 -3.25 10.24
C GLN A 41 -10.35 -3.27 10.78
N VAL A 42 -9.36 -3.30 9.87
CA VAL A 42 -7.94 -3.26 10.25
C VAL A 42 -7.56 -1.92 10.88
N ALA A 43 -8.09 -0.80 10.35
CA ALA A 43 -7.88 0.52 10.93
C ALA A 43 -8.34 0.59 12.40
N ALA A 44 -9.50 0.00 12.71
CA ALA A 44 -10.00 -0.07 14.08
C ALA A 44 -9.07 -0.89 15.02
N GLU A 45 -8.39 -1.93 14.52
CA GLU A 45 -7.41 -2.68 15.33
C GLU A 45 -6.08 -1.90 15.47
N ILE A 46 -5.65 -1.20 14.42
CA ILE A 46 -4.49 -0.28 14.51
C ILE A 46 -4.72 0.77 15.59
N GLU A 47 -5.89 1.39 15.62
CA GLU A 47 -6.22 2.46 16.59
C GLU A 47 -6.44 1.95 18.03
N LYS A 48 -6.56 0.64 18.23
CA LYS A 48 -6.49 0.02 19.57
C LYS A 48 -5.04 -0.30 19.98
N ALA A 49 -4.22 -0.69 19.01
CA ALA A 49 -2.85 -1.14 19.26
C ALA A 49 -1.83 0.02 19.31
N TYR A 50 -2.11 1.12 18.63
CA TYR A 50 -1.24 2.30 18.54
C TYR A 50 -1.96 3.53 19.04
N THR A 51 -1.25 4.41 19.72
CA THR A 51 -1.76 5.70 20.17
C THR A 51 -1.74 6.70 19.01
N LEU A 52 -2.83 7.40 18.76
CA LEU A 52 -2.84 8.54 17.85
C LEU A 52 -2.03 9.69 18.45
N ASP A 53 -1.23 10.38 17.63
CA ASP A 53 -0.51 11.58 18.06
C ASP A 53 -1.51 12.62 18.59
N PRO A 54 -1.36 13.10 19.84
CA PRO A 54 -2.33 14.01 20.47
C PRO A 54 -2.24 15.44 19.94
N ASN A 55 -1.25 15.78 19.12
CA ASN A 55 -1.07 17.13 18.60
C ASN A 55 -2.04 17.41 17.43
N PRO A 56 -3.06 18.24 17.64
CA PRO A 56 -4.08 18.53 16.63
C PRO A 56 -3.50 19.22 15.38
N THR A 57 -2.48 20.04 15.55
CA THR A 57 -1.82 20.74 14.42
C THR A 57 -1.14 19.76 13.49
N VAL A 58 -0.47 18.76 14.06
CA VAL A 58 0.20 17.69 13.28
C VAL A 58 -0.83 16.83 12.54
N GLN A 59 -1.89 16.40 13.23
CA GLN A 59 -3.00 15.67 12.61
C GLN A 59 -3.63 16.45 11.46
N GLN A 60 -3.91 17.74 11.69
CA GLN A 60 -4.53 18.62 10.70
C GLN A 60 -3.62 18.83 9.48
N ARG A 61 -2.31 19.03 9.68
CA ARG A 61 -1.33 19.17 8.60
C ARG A 61 -1.36 17.95 7.65
N VAL A 62 -1.25 16.75 8.22
CA VAL A 62 -1.26 15.50 7.43
C VAL A 62 -2.60 15.30 6.73
N GLN A 63 -3.70 15.58 7.41
CA GLN A 63 -5.05 15.51 6.84
C GLN A 63 -5.22 16.48 5.66
N GLN A 64 -4.76 17.73 5.78
CA GLN A 64 -4.88 18.74 4.72
C GLN A 64 -4.07 18.35 3.48
N ILE A 65 -2.81 17.92 3.66
CA ILE A 65 -1.98 17.45 2.56
C ILE A 65 -2.64 16.25 1.88
N GLY A 66 -3.09 15.27 2.65
CA GLY A 66 -3.75 14.07 2.13
C GLY A 66 -5.02 14.38 1.35
N GLN A 67 -5.89 15.25 1.87
CA GLN A 67 -7.13 15.65 1.19
C GLN A 67 -6.85 16.37 -0.13
N ARG A 68 -5.82 17.21 -0.19
CA ARG A 68 -5.41 17.87 -1.42
C ARG A 68 -4.93 16.87 -2.48
N LEU A 69 -4.19 15.83 -2.06
CA LEU A 69 -3.78 14.73 -2.94
C LEU A 69 -5.00 13.92 -3.44
N VAL A 70 -5.95 13.61 -2.56
CA VAL A 70 -7.19 12.91 -2.91
C VAL A 70 -8.01 13.72 -3.94
N ALA A 71 -8.14 15.03 -3.75
CA ALA A 71 -8.83 15.88 -4.69
C ALA A 71 -8.19 15.86 -6.11
N ALA A 72 -6.85 15.72 -6.16
CA ALA A 72 -6.10 15.71 -7.41
C ALA A 72 -6.05 14.34 -8.11
N ALA A 73 -6.04 13.25 -7.36
CA ALA A 73 -5.72 11.92 -7.88
C ALA A 73 -6.37 10.74 -7.13
N GLY A 74 -7.29 10.98 -6.21
CA GLY A 74 -7.98 9.92 -5.46
C GLY A 74 -8.95 9.11 -6.33
N ASP A 75 -9.04 7.82 -6.05
CA ASP A 75 -10.09 6.97 -6.60
C ASP A 75 -11.38 7.15 -5.78
N LYS A 76 -12.47 7.50 -6.44
CA LYS A 76 -13.76 7.82 -5.80
C LYS A 76 -14.41 6.65 -5.05
N ASP A 77 -13.99 5.43 -5.37
CA ASP A 77 -14.52 4.21 -4.74
C ASP A 77 -13.82 3.89 -3.41
N PHE A 78 -12.75 4.62 -3.05
CA PHE A 78 -12.03 4.42 -1.80
C PHE A 78 -12.32 5.51 -0.77
N GLN A 79 -12.17 5.16 0.51
CA GLN A 79 -12.44 6.05 1.64
C GLN A 79 -11.12 6.43 2.32
N TYR A 80 -10.48 7.48 1.80
CA TYR A 80 -9.20 7.94 2.32
C TYR A 80 -9.34 8.62 3.68
N SER A 81 -8.47 8.23 4.58
CA SER A 81 -8.24 8.92 5.86
C SER A 81 -6.74 8.97 6.14
N PHE A 82 -6.29 10.02 6.79
CA PHE A 82 -4.88 10.26 7.09
C PHE A 82 -4.75 10.54 8.57
N LYS A 83 -3.98 9.72 9.29
CA LYS A 83 -3.80 9.84 10.73
C LYS A 83 -2.33 9.70 11.10
N VAL A 84 -1.92 10.41 12.15
CA VAL A 84 -0.59 10.30 12.71
C VAL A 84 -0.62 9.44 13.95
N LEU A 85 0.28 8.48 14.02
CA LEU A 85 0.53 7.61 15.17
C LEU A 85 1.73 8.12 15.97
N GLU A 86 1.67 7.99 17.30
CA GLU A 86 2.86 8.15 18.12
C GLU A 86 3.89 7.06 17.77
N GLY A 87 5.18 7.41 17.84
CA GLY A 87 6.27 6.48 17.60
C GLY A 87 7.46 7.18 16.95
N LYS A 88 8.65 6.58 17.10
CA LYS A 88 9.91 7.10 16.54
C LYS A 88 10.22 6.53 15.16
N GLU A 89 9.40 5.63 14.67
CA GLU A 89 9.54 4.98 13.38
C GLU A 89 9.47 6.02 12.26
N ILE A 90 10.45 5.98 11.38
CA ILE A 90 10.43 6.78 10.15
C ILE A 90 9.68 5.96 9.10
N ASN A 91 8.37 5.90 9.24
CA ASN A 91 7.52 5.03 8.43
C ASN A 91 6.12 5.62 8.21
N ALA A 92 5.53 5.23 7.08
CA ALA A 92 4.11 5.37 6.78
C ALA A 92 3.60 4.05 6.19
N PHE A 93 2.30 3.82 6.21
CA PHE A 93 1.70 2.65 5.57
C PHE A 93 0.26 2.90 5.19
N ALA A 94 -0.17 2.26 4.10
CA ALA A 94 -1.53 2.27 3.62
C ALA A 94 -2.25 0.96 3.89
N LEU A 95 -3.52 1.04 4.25
CA LEU A 95 -4.42 -0.10 4.31
C LEU A 95 -5.28 -0.18 3.04
N PRO A 96 -5.73 -1.38 2.65
CA PRO A 96 -6.67 -1.53 1.54
C PRO A 96 -7.88 -0.60 1.70
N GLY A 97 -8.33 0.00 0.61
CA GLY A 97 -9.57 0.78 0.60
C GLY A 97 -9.50 2.20 1.17
N GLY A 98 -8.32 2.68 1.65
CA GLY A 98 -8.17 4.11 1.87
C GLY A 98 -7.40 4.61 3.10
N PRO A 99 -7.42 3.95 4.27
CA PRO A 99 -6.73 4.47 5.45
C PRO A 99 -5.20 4.51 5.27
N ILE A 100 -4.59 5.64 5.61
CA ILE A 100 -3.14 5.87 5.59
C ILE A 100 -2.71 6.37 6.96
N TYR A 101 -1.66 5.78 7.50
CA TYR A 101 -1.06 6.12 8.78
C TYR A 101 0.39 6.56 8.59
N VAL A 102 0.79 7.57 9.36
CA VAL A 102 2.17 8.09 9.38
C VAL A 102 2.65 8.11 10.82
N PHE A 103 3.82 7.61 11.10
CA PHE A 103 4.42 7.74 12.44
C PHE A 103 4.99 9.14 12.67
N ARG A 104 4.91 9.59 13.92
CA ARG A 104 5.44 10.88 14.35
C ARG A 104 6.93 11.05 13.98
N GLY A 105 7.72 9.99 14.09
CA GLY A 105 9.14 10.01 13.70
C GLY A 105 9.38 10.40 12.25
N LEU A 106 8.49 10.00 11.31
CA LEU A 106 8.56 10.44 9.93
C LEU A 106 8.19 11.93 9.81
N ILE A 107 7.15 12.38 10.51
CA ILE A 107 6.76 13.81 10.52
C ILE A 107 7.91 14.68 11.01
N ASP A 108 8.58 14.27 12.09
CA ASP A 108 9.72 15.01 12.64
C ASP A 108 10.90 15.05 11.65
N LYS A 109 11.10 14.01 10.84
CA LYS A 109 12.14 13.97 9.80
C LYS A 109 11.79 14.80 8.56
N THR A 110 10.52 14.94 8.23
CA THR A 110 10.08 15.85 7.15
C THR A 110 10.07 17.31 7.62
N ALA A 111 10.10 17.57 8.93
CA ALA A 111 10.02 18.90 9.53
C ALA A 111 8.93 19.75 8.83
N ASP A 112 9.33 20.92 8.26
CA ASP A 112 8.40 21.82 7.56
C ASP A 112 8.35 21.58 6.03
N ASP A 113 8.94 20.49 5.53
CA ASP A 113 8.90 20.14 4.10
C ASP A 113 7.59 19.42 3.76
N ASP A 114 6.54 20.20 3.47
CA ASP A 114 5.23 19.69 3.06
C ASP A 114 5.29 18.93 1.73
N ASP A 115 6.22 19.27 0.85
CA ASP A 115 6.38 18.58 -0.44
C ASP A 115 6.95 17.18 -0.24
N MET A 116 7.92 17.03 0.70
CA MET A 116 8.44 15.71 1.07
C MET A 116 7.36 14.84 1.69
N LEU A 117 6.58 15.40 2.63
CA LEU A 117 5.47 14.69 3.26
C LEU A 117 4.38 14.33 2.25
N ALA A 118 4.05 15.24 1.34
CA ALA A 118 3.10 14.99 0.23
C ALA A 118 3.62 13.85 -0.68
N GLY A 119 4.92 13.80 -0.96
CA GLY A 119 5.56 12.72 -1.71
C GLY A 119 5.33 11.36 -1.07
N VAL A 120 5.53 11.24 0.25
CA VAL A 120 5.28 10.00 0.99
C VAL A 120 3.80 9.62 0.97
N LEU A 121 2.90 10.56 1.28
CA LEU A 121 1.45 10.30 1.29
C LEU A 121 0.93 9.92 -0.10
N ALA A 122 1.48 10.54 -1.16
CA ALA A 122 1.14 10.21 -2.53
C ALA A 122 1.62 8.79 -2.93
N HIS A 123 2.79 8.36 -2.44
CA HIS A 123 3.30 7.01 -2.61
C HIS A 123 2.37 5.96 -1.95
N GLU A 124 1.96 6.21 -0.70
CA GLU A 124 0.99 5.35 -0.01
C GLU A 124 -0.37 5.33 -0.73
N MET A 125 -0.85 6.49 -1.17
CA MET A 125 -2.08 6.59 -1.96
C MET A 125 -1.98 5.83 -3.29
N ALA A 126 -0.81 5.80 -3.93
CA ALA A 126 -0.57 5.02 -5.14
C ALA A 126 -0.70 3.51 -4.89
N HIS A 127 -0.21 3.01 -3.74
CA HIS A 127 -0.42 1.61 -3.36
C HIS A 127 -1.89 1.25 -3.24
N ILE A 128 -2.72 2.14 -2.70
CA ILE A 128 -4.19 1.98 -2.63
C ILE A 128 -4.80 2.00 -4.04
N ASN A 129 -4.56 3.06 -4.82
CA ASN A 129 -5.15 3.25 -6.15
C ASN A 129 -4.83 2.09 -7.10
N ARG A 130 -3.61 1.55 -7.00
CA ARG A 130 -3.16 0.41 -7.81
C ARG A 130 -3.48 -0.94 -7.17
N ARG A 131 -4.08 -0.93 -5.98
CA ARG A 131 -4.54 -2.12 -5.26
C ARG A 131 -3.39 -3.13 -5.05
N HIS A 132 -2.19 -2.64 -4.71
CA HIS A 132 -0.99 -3.48 -4.61
C HIS A 132 -1.13 -4.54 -3.53
N ALA A 133 -1.72 -4.23 -2.39
CA ALA A 133 -2.00 -5.20 -1.34
C ALA A 133 -2.90 -6.34 -1.85
N ASN A 134 -3.97 -6.03 -2.59
CA ASN A 134 -4.86 -7.01 -3.18
C ASN A 134 -4.16 -7.89 -4.23
N LYS A 135 -3.36 -7.29 -5.12
CA LYS A 135 -2.59 -8.05 -6.12
C LYS A 135 -1.61 -9.02 -5.46
N GLN A 136 -0.95 -8.59 -4.39
CA GLN A 136 -0.01 -9.41 -3.65
C GLN A 136 -0.70 -10.50 -2.85
N TYR A 137 -1.88 -10.21 -2.31
CA TYR A 137 -2.75 -11.16 -1.65
C TYR A 137 -3.10 -12.36 -2.55
N THR A 138 -3.43 -12.13 -3.83
CA THR A 138 -3.80 -13.20 -4.76
C THR A 138 -2.64 -14.10 -5.17
N GLN A 139 -1.41 -13.67 -4.92
CA GLN A 139 -0.19 -14.41 -5.26
C GLN A 139 0.36 -15.28 -4.11
N GLY A 140 -0.21 -15.24 -2.89
CA GLY A 140 0.37 -15.83 -1.70
C GLY A 140 -0.57 -16.55 -0.74
N LEU A 141 -0.02 -16.95 0.40
CA LEU A 141 -0.62 -17.75 1.50
C LEU A 141 -1.83 -17.10 2.21
N TRP A 142 -2.19 -15.88 1.84
CA TRP A 142 -3.22 -15.04 2.46
C TRP A 142 -4.65 -15.46 2.16
N ARG A 143 -4.87 -16.32 1.13
CA ARG A 143 -6.20 -16.71 0.68
C ARG A 143 -7.06 -17.33 1.78
N GLY A 144 -6.47 -18.17 2.63
CA GLY A 144 -7.19 -18.84 3.72
C GLY A 144 -7.67 -17.87 4.80
N MET A 145 -6.82 -16.92 5.18
CA MET A 145 -7.08 -15.98 6.27
C MET A 145 -8.18 -14.98 5.92
N VAL A 146 -8.22 -14.49 4.69
CA VAL A 146 -9.25 -13.53 4.28
C VAL A 146 -10.59 -14.20 3.95
N ILE A 147 -10.59 -15.45 3.50
CA ILE A 147 -11.84 -16.23 3.40
C ILE A 147 -12.44 -16.40 4.81
N ALA A 148 -11.63 -16.66 5.83
CA ALA A 148 -12.09 -16.73 7.22
C ALA A 148 -12.69 -15.38 7.68
N LEU A 149 -12.05 -14.25 7.38
CA LEU A 149 -12.57 -12.91 7.66
C LEU A 149 -13.86 -12.56 6.91
N ALA A 150 -13.98 -12.96 5.64
CA ALA A 150 -15.16 -12.70 4.84
C ALA A 150 -16.38 -13.49 5.31
N THR A 151 -16.17 -14.67 5.92
CA THR A 151 -17.24 -15.58 6.29
C THR A 151 -17.64 -15.53 7.77
N ARG A 152 -16.68 -15.32 8.70
CA ARG A 152 -16.93 -15.30 10.17
C ARG A 152 -15.83 -14.61 10.94
N GLY A 153 -15.26 -13.49 10.47
CA GLY A 153 -14.08 -12.84 11.06
C GLY A 153 -14.13 -12.74 12.58
N SER A 154 -13.30 -13.55 13.25
CA SER A 154 -13.08 -13.39 14.69
C SER A 154 -12.12 -12.23 14.93
N VAL A 155 -12.10 -11.68 16.15
CA VAL A 155 -11.13 -10.65 16.56
C VAL A 155 -9.69 -11.11 16.32
N ARG A 156 -9.41 -12.41 16.51
CA ARG A 156 -8.11 -13.02 16.26
C ARG A 156 -7.73 -12.95 14.77
N ASP A 157 -8.66 -13.26 13.86
CA ASP A 157 -8.41 -13.23 12.43
C ASP A 157 -8.08 -11.81 11.94
N ILE A 158 -8.74 -10.80 12.50
CA ILE A 158 -8.47 -9.38 12.18
C ILE A 158 -7.07 -8.99 12.70
N ALA A 159 -6.69 -9.39 13.91
CA ALA A 159 -5.37 -9.10 14.46
C ALA A 159 -4.24 -9.77 13.63
N GLU A 160 -4.43 -11.03 13.22
CA GLU A 160 -3.49 -11.72 12.34
C GLU A 160 -3.37 -11.04 10.97
N LEU A 161 -4.48 -10.60 10.38
CA LEU A 161 -4.47 -9.83 9.13
C LEU A 161 -3.79 -8.48 9.30
N THR A 162 -4.06 -7.78 10.40
CA THR A 162 -3.42 -6.51 10.71
C THR A 162 -1.90 -6.67 10.77
N HIS A 163 -1.43 -7.64 11.55
CA HIS A 163 0.00 -7.94 11.63
C HIS A 163 0.60 -8.21 10.25
N ALA A 164 -0.09 -8.98 9.48
CA ALA A 164 0.36 -9.38 8.19
C ALA A 164 0.38 -8.22 7.17
N LEU A 165 -0.59 -7.30 7.17
CA LEU A 165 -0.58 -6.10 6.33
C LEU A 165 0.58 -5.16 6.71
N LEU A 166 0.88 -5.01 8.01
CA LEU A 166 2.02 -4.24 8.49
C LEU A 166 3.39 -4.85 8.11
N GLN A 167 3.44 -6.14 7.80
CA GLN A 167 4.65 -6.85 7.35
C GLN A 167 4.70 -7.03 5.83
N LEU A 168 3.72 -6.49 5.10
CA LEU A 168 3.61 -6.68 3.66
C LEU A 168 4.79 -6.02 2.94
N ARG A 169 5.57 -6.82 2.24
CA ARG A 169 6.69 -6.34 1.43
C ARG A 169 6.25 -6.23 -0.02
N TYR A 170 6.27 -5.04 -0.56
CA TYR A 170 5.93 -4.84 -1.95
C TYR A 170 7.03 -5.32 -2.93
N SER A 171 6.61 -5.72 -4.12
CA SER A 171 7.55 -6.07 -5.19
C SER A 171 8.24 -4.80 -5.72
N ARG A 172 9.44 -4.95 -6.30
CA ARG A 172 10.14 -3.81 -6.93
C ARG A 172 9.30 -3.10 -8.00
N GLN A 173 8.47 -3.86 -8.74
CA GLN A 173 7.59 -3.28 -9.76
C GLN A 173 6.50 -2.43 -9.12
N HIS A 174 5.91 -2.86 -8.00
CA HIS A 174 4.94 -2.08 -7.24
C HIS A 174 5.56 -0.79 -6.71
N GLU A 175 6.81 -0.85 -6.22
CA GLU A 175 7.53 0.33 -5.74
C GLU A 175 7.78 1.34 -6.88
N TYR A 176 8.29 0.89 -8.03
CA TYR A 176 8.48 1.79 -9.18
C TYR A 176 7.17 2.39 -9.69
N GLU A 177 6.08 1.63 -9.67
CA GLU A 177 4.76 2.14 -10.05
C GLU A 177 4.27 3.18 -9.03
N ALA A 178 4.43 2.93 -7.73
CA ALA A 178 4.04 3.84 -6.67
C ALA A 178 4.87 5.12 -6.69
N ASP A 179 6.19 5.03 -6.86
CA ASP A 179 7.08 6.19 -6.99
C ASP A 179 6.69 7.08 -8.18
N ARG A 180 6.46 6.48 -9.34
CA ARG A 180 6.06 7.21 -10.54
C ARG A 180 4.73 7.95 -10.32
N LEU A 181 3.75 7.27 -9.73
CA LEU A 181 2.46 7.87 -9.43
C LEU A 181 2.53 8.94 -8.33
N ALA A 182 3.43 8.78 -7.34
CA ALA A 182 3.67 9.80 -6.33
C ALA A 182 4.12 11.12 -6.96
N VAL A 183 5.05 11.08 -7.93
CA VAL A 183 5.47 12.25 -8.72
C VAL A 183 4.27 12.87 -9.46
N GLU A 184 3.44 12.05 -10.13
CA GLU A 184 2.29 12.55 -10.87
C GLU A 184 1.22 13.18 -9.95
N TYR A 185 0.96 12.55 -8.79
CA TYR A 185 -0.06 13.01 -7.85
C TYR A 185 0.34 14.29 -7.14
N THR A 186 1.61 14.38 -6.69
CA THR A 186 2.14 15.61 -6.08
C THR A 186 2.13 16.77 -7.08
N PHE A 187 2.59 16.55 -8.31
CA PHE A 187 2.55 17.56 -9.36
C PHE A 187 1.12 18.06 -9.64
N LYS A 188 0.15 17.15 -9.82
CA LYS A 188 -1.27 17.50 -10.01
C LYS A 188 -1.87 18.25 -8.84
N ALA A 189 -1.45 17.90 -7.62
CA ALA A 189 -1.90 18.57 -6.40
C ALA A 189 -1.20 19.93 -6.14
N GLY A 190 -0.25 20.32 -7.00
CA GLY A 190 0.48 21.58 -6.89
C GLY A 190 1.54 21.58 -5.77
N TYR A 191 2.07 20.40 -5.42
CA TYR A 191 3.29 20.22 -4.62
C TYR A 191 4.51 20.07 -5.52
N ASP A 192 5.71 20.35 -4.99
CA ASP A 192 6.96 20.07 -5.69
C ASP A 192 7.16 18.55 -5.79
N PRO A 193 7.17 17.96 -7.01
CA PRO A 193 7.32 16.52 -7.19
C PRO A 193 8.70 15.99 -6.76
N HIS A 194 9.69 16.87 -6.50
CA HIS A 194 10.97 16.46 -5.92
C HIS A 194 10.86 16.01 -4.45
N GLY A 195 9.72 16.23 -3.80
CA GLY A 195 9.51 15.81 -2.42
C GLY A 195 9.77 14.32 -2.20
N ILE A 196 9.26 13.44 -3.07
CA ILE A 196 9.51 11.99 -2.95
C ILE A 196 11.00 11.64 -3.20
N LEU A 197 11.69 12.36 -4.07
CA LEU A 197 13.12 12.16 -4.29
C LEU A 197 13.91 12.52 -3.03
N ARG A 198 13.63 13.68 -2.41
CA ARG A 198 14.24 14.09 -1.15
C ARG A 198 14.01 13.06 -0.03
N PHE A 199 12.82 12.47 0.02
CA PHE A 199 12.51 11.41 0.97
C PHE A 199 13.38 10.15 0.73
N LEU A 200 13.50 9.68 -0.50
CA LEU A 200 14.35 8.52 -0.84
C LEU A 200 15.82 8.78 -0.51
N GLU A 201 16.32 9.97 -0.78
CA GLU A 201 17.68 10.38 -0.43
C GLU A 201 17.89 10.47 1.09
N MET A 202 16.88 10.96 1.82
CA MET A 202 16.89 10.96 3.28
C MET A 202 16.97 9.53 3.82
N LEU A 203 16.15 8.59 3.32
CA LEU A 203 16.21 7.18 3.72
C LEU A 203 17.60 6.59 3.48
N GLN A 204 18.23 6.90 2.33
CA GLN A 204 19.58 6.44 2.02
C GLN A 204 20.62 6.97 3.03
N ARG A 205 20.50 8.23 3.44
CA ARG A 205 21.39 8.82 4.47
C ARG A 205 21.18 8.14 5.83
N GLU A 206 19.94 7.95 6.24
CA GLU A 206 19.59 7.31 7.51
C GLU A 206 20.05 5.84 7.57
N GLU A 207 19.97 5.11 6.45
CA GLU A 207 20.48 3.74 6.33
C GLU A 207 22.01 3.70 6.51
N LYS A 208 22.73 4.59 5.84
CA LYS A 208 24.20 4.66 5.92
C LYS A 208 24.72 4.92 7.35
N VAL A 209 23.96 5.66 8.16
CA VAL A 209 24.32 5.92 9.57
C VAL A 209 23.75 4.87 10.53
N GLY A 210 23.11 3.84 10.02
CA GLY A 210 22.57 2.75 10.84
C GLY A 210 21.37 3.12 11.72
N ASN A 211 20.53 4.04 11.26
CA ASN A 211 19.34 4.45 12.00
C ASN A 211 18.30 3.32 12.03
N ARG A 212 18.14 2.67 13.19
CA ARG A 212 17.20 1.56 13.35
C ARG A 212 15.72 1.91 13.11
N TRP A 213 15.36 3.17 13.19
CA TRP A 213 13.96 3.60 13.05
C TRP A 213 13.44 3.58 11.61
N ILE A 214 14.32 3.34 10.62
CA ILE A 214 13.93 3.12 9.22
C ILE A 214 13.78 1.63 8.86
N GLU A 215 14.13 0.69 9.74
CA GLU A 215 14.14 -0.74 9.42
C GLU A 215 12.80 -1.24 8.89
N THR A 216 11.67 -0.81 9.49
CA THR A 216 10.35 -1.19 9.04
C THR A 216 10.05 -0.65 7.65
N ASN A 217 10.39 0.61 7.38
CA ASN A 217 10.23 1.21 6.06
C ASN A 217 11.04 0.45 5.00
N LEU A 218 12.33 0.21 5.24
CA LEU A 218 13.20 -0.52 4.30
C LEU A 218 12.75 -1.96 4.07
N ARG A 219 12.11 -2.58 5.04
CA ARG A 219 11.59 -3.94 4.91
C ARG A 219 10.32 -3.99 4.05
N THR A 220 9.39 -3.07 4.23
CA THR A 220 8.11 -3.00 3.51
C THR A 220 8.28 -2.34 2.14
N HIS A 221 9.11 -1.31 2.05
CA HIS A 221 9.41 -0.52 0.85
C HIS A 221 10.92 -0.52 0.56
N PRO A 222 11.48 -1.60 -0.02
CA PRO A 222 12.92 -1.70 -0.23
C PRO A 222 13.47 -0.53 -1.04
N PHE A 223 14.40 0.20 -0.42
CA PHE A 223 15.13 1.26 -1.10
C PHE A 223 16.12 0.69 -2.13
N SER A 224 16.39 1.44 -3.17
CA SER A 224 17.51 1.21 -4.08
C SER A 224 17.86 2.51 -4.81
N ASP A 225 19.14 2.72 -5.11
CA ASP A 225 19.61 3.87 -5.91
C ASP A 225 18.87 3.96 -7.25
N ARG A 226 18.45 2.82 -7.78
CA ARG A 226 17.67 2.77 -9.00
C ARG A 226 16.28 3.41 -8.84
N ARG A 227 15.62 3.30 -7.67
CA ARG A 227 14.34 3.98 -7.41
C ARG A 227 14.51 5.49 -7.52
N ALA A 228 15.50 6.04 -6.80
CA ALA A 228 15.81 7.48 -6.84
C ALA A 228 16.11 7.96 -8.28
N ALA A 229 16.92 7.20 -9.04
CA ALA A 229 17.25 7.52 -10.42
C ALA A 229 16.02 7.50 -11.36
N GLU A 230 15.11 6.54 -11.21
CA GLU A 230 13.87 6.47 -12.02
C GLU A 230 12.90 7.59 -11.64
N VAL A 231 12.80 7.96 -10.35
CA VAL A 231 12.02 9.11 -9.87
C VAL A 231 12.55 10.40 -10.49
N SER A 232 13.86 10.65 -10.42
CA SER A 232 14.53 11.79 -11.03
C SER A 232 14.19 11.95 -12.52
N LYS A 233 14.37 10.90 -13.31
CA LYS A 233 14.02 10.88 -14.74
C LYS A 233 12.53 11.16 -14.99
N HIS A 234 11.66 10.67 -14.10
CA HIS A 234 10.22 10.88 -14.27
C HIS A 234 9.82 12.31 -13.95
N ILE A 235 10.44 12.94 -12.95
CA ILE A 235 10.28 14.36 -12.63
C ILE A 235 10.67 15.21 -13.84
N GLU A 236 11.86 14.97 -14.41
CA GLU A 236 12.33 15.68 -15.61
C GLU A 236 11.33 15.59 -16.77
N ARG A 237 10.75 14.40 -16.99
CA ARG A 237 9.77 14.17 -18.04
C ARG A 237 8.48 14.95 -17.83
N ILE A 238 8.00 15.08 -16.58
CA ILE A 238 6.74 15.76 -16.28
C ILE A 238 6.92 17.27 -16.21
N THR A 239 8.03 17.74 -15.63
CA THR A 239 8.25 19.18 -15.39
C THR A 239 8.97 19.87 -16.54
N GLY A 240 9.66 19.12 -17.40
CA GLY A 240 10.58 19.65 -18.42
C GLY A 240 11.84 20.29 -17.83
N GLN A 241 12.08 20.12 -16.53
CA GLN A 241 13.25 20.68 -15.82
C GLN A 241 14.14 19.54 -15.34
N PRO A 242 15.48 19.66 -15.41
CA PRO A 242 16.38 18.67 -14.83
C PRO A 242 16.09 18.53 -13.34
N ALA A 243 16.13 17.30 -12.85
CA ALA A 243 16.00 17.06 -11.41
C ALA A 243 17.10 17.86 -10.71
N ARG A 244 16.70 18.75 -9.81
CA ARG A 244 17.66 19.53 -9.03
C ARG A 244 18.44 18.54 -8.17
N GLU A 245 19.76 18.55 -8.30
CA GLU A 245 20.62 17.91 -7.30
C GLU A 245 20.21 18.41 -5.91
N ALA A 246 20.08 17.48 -4.97
CA ALA A 246 19.72 17.81 -3.62
C ALA A 246 20.66 18.93 -3.14
N ARG A 247 20.09 20.04 -2.68
CA ARG A 247 20.92 21.07 -2.02
C ARG A 247 21.57 20.41 -0.81
N PRO A 248 22.88 20.60 -0.64
CA PRO A 248 23.64 20.01 0.45
C PRO A 248 23.09 20.38 1.83
#